data_8bf34bd4c84c28914dde1dc5d6c5d85d
#
_entry.id   8bf34bd4c84c28914dde1dc5d6c5d85d
#
_cell.length_a   1.000
_cell.length_b   1.000
_cell.length_c   1.000
_cell.angle_alpha   90.00
_cell.angle_beta   90.00
_cell.angle_gamma   90.00
#
_symmetry.space_group_name_H-M   'P 1'
#
loop_
_entity.id
_entity.type
_entity.pdbx_description
1 polymer ?
#
loop_
_entity_poly.entity_id
_entity_poly.type
_entity_poly.pdbx_seq_one_letter_code
_entity_poly.pdbx_strand_id
1 'polypeptide(L)'
;MNRIYSSIMDCNPVDFPVYFPAGEEKWIKWGAFSGGNDQGATNPLAQATRGYGTSFASTVIANLDFEQKLDVLTKGLRFKAMLSFKNWSQTTTNRSQGVNRYSLEGYTVNPDGTYDLKVAPIGTPGKPVLSTNRIMEGDHRIYFQTFLDWNRTFGKHSASAMLLFNMDELSFNSGGDLISSLPRRKVGYAARLSYDYDHRYLLEFNAGYNGSE
;
A
#
# COMPACT_ATOMS: atom_id res chain seq x y z
N MET A 1 -13.54 3.80 -9.68
CA MET A 1 -14.24 4.10 -10.95
C MET A 1 -15.07 2.93 -11.47
N ASN A 2 -14.60 1.68 -11.44
CA ASN A 2 -15.32 0.54 -12.02
C ASN A 2 -16.75 0.30 -11.48
N ARG A 3 -17.02 0.56 -10.17
CA ARG A 3 -18.35 0.33 -9.58
C ARG A 3 -19.42 1.29 -10.09
N ILE A 4 -19.09 2.56 -10.33
CA ILE A 4 -20.07 3.53 -10.88
C ILE A 4 -20.39 3.18 -12.33
N TYR A 5 -19.37 2.81 -13.11
CA TYR A 5 -19.55 2.37 -14.49
C TYR A 5 -20.43 1.11 -14.56
N SER A 6 -20.17 0.09 -13.76
CA SER A 6 -21.04 -1.09 -13.67
C SER A 6 -22.47 -0.69 -13.31
N SER A 7 -22.65 0.18 -12.30
CA SER A 7 -24.01 0.62 -11.93
C SER A 7 -24.74 1.34 -13.06
N ILE A 8 -24.05 2.10 -13.91
CA ILE A 8 -24.65 2.76 -15.08
C ILE A 8 -25.06 1.73 -16.12
N MET A 9 -24.23 0.71 -16.36
CA MET A 9 -24.51 -0.33 -17.35
C MET A 9 -25.63 -1.28 -16.90
N ASP A 10 -25.74 -1.51 -15.58
CA ASP A 10 -26.73 -2.41 -14.98
C ASP A 10 -28.08 -1.71 -14.69
N CYS A 11 -28.14 -0.37 -14.83
CA CYS A 11 -29.29 0.43 -14.49
C CYS A 11 -30.09 0.81 -15.75
N ASN A 12 -31.32 0.34 -15.83
CA ASN A 12 -32.25 0.78 -16.88
C ASN A 12 -32.93 2.10 -16.47
N PRO A 13 -32.77 3.20 -17.23
CA PRO A 13 -33.32 4.51 -16.85
C PRO A 13 -34.85 4.59 -16.76
N VAL A 14 -35.57 3.58 -17.27
CA VAL A 14 -37.05 3.51 -17.19
C VAL A 14 -37.55 2.78 -15.94
N ASP A 15 -36.70 2.07 -15.21
CA ASP A 15 -37.11 1.26 -14.05
C ASP A 15 -37.41 2.12 -12.83
N PHE A 16 -36.69 3.23 -12.65
CA PHE A 16 -36.91 4.16 -11.55
C PHE A 16 -36.30 5.54 -11.84
N PRO A 17 -36.86 6.61 -11.27
CA PRO A 17 -36.29 7.95 -11.37
C PRO A 17 -34.99 8.05 -10.53
N VAL A 18 -34.15 9.02 -10.81
CA VAL A 18 -32.93 9.26 -10.04
C VAL A 18 -33.25 9.50 -8.57
N TYR A 19 -34.26 10.30 -8.27
CA TYR A 19 -34.80 10.55 -6.93
C TYR A 19 -36.28 10.88 -7.00
N PHE A 20 -36.98 10.64 -5.91
CA PHE A 20 -38.38 11.07 -5.73
C PHE A 20 -38.42 12.44 -5.06
N PRO A 21 -39.55 13.20 -5.25
CA PRO A 21 -39.74 14.48 -4.58
C PRO A 21 -39.51 14.38 -3.07
N ALA A 22 -38.90 15.41 -2.51
CA ALA A 22 -38.69 15.51 -1.07
C ALA A 22 -40.06 15.60 -0.37
N GLY A 23 -40.25 14.76 0.63
CA GLY A 23 -41.38 14.90 1.56
C GLY A 23 -40.93 15.67 2.80
N GLU A 24 -41.50 15.30 3.96
CA GLU A 24 -41.12 15.88 5.26
C GLU A 24 -39.70 15.42 5.70
N GLU A 25 -39.16 14.39 5.09
CA GLU A 25 -37.84 13.88 5.42
C GLU A 25 -36.72 14.81 4.95
N LYS A 26 -35.69 14.91 5.78
CA LYS A 26 -34.51 15.77 5.52
C LYS A 26 -33.44 15.12 4.64
N TRP A 27 -33.74 13.99 4.01
CA TRP A 27 -32.81 13.26 3.15
C TRP A 27 -33.38 13.03 1.75
N ILE A 28 -32.49 12.75 0.81
CA ILE A 28 -32.86 12.43 -0.57
C ILE A 28 -33.45 11.03 -0.64
N LYS A 29 -34.63 10.92 -1.28
CA LYS A 29 -35.28 9.66 -1.58
C LYS A 29 -34.77 9.12 -2.92
N TRP A 30 -33.70 8.32 -2.86
CA TRP A 30 -33.11 7.77 -4.07
C TRP A 30 -33.99 6.70 -4.69
N GLY A 31 -34.26 6.83 -5.99
CA GLY A 31 -34.99 5.81 -6.74
C GLY A 31 -34.22 4.51 -6.82
N ALA A 32 -34.93 3.39 -6.67
CA ALA A 32 -34.37 2.05 -6.79
C ALA A 32 -35.47 1.06 -7.20
N PHE A 33 -35.07 -0.07 -7.75
CA PHE A 33 -35.98 -1.14 -8.14
C PHE A 33 -36.37 -2.02 -6.94
N SER A 34 -37.64 -2.33 -6.78
CA SER A 34 -38.20 -3.11 -5.68
C SER A 34 -38.11 -4.63 -5.88
N GLY A 35 -37.72 -5.10 -7.04
CA GLY A 35 -37.77 -6.51 -7.42
C GLY A 35 -36.40 -7.20 -7.30
N GLY A 36 -36.29 -8.08 -6.33
CA GLY A 36 -35.13 -8.99 -6.25
C GLY A 36 -34.20 -8.74 -5.10
N ASN A 37 -33.35 -9.75 -4.82
CA ASN A 37 -32.31 -9.73 -3.80
C ASN A 37 -31.56 -8.39 -3.77
N ASP A 38 -31.01 -8.01 -2.64
CA ASP A 38 -30.24 -6.75 -2.37
C ASP A 38 -29.17 -6.33 -3.40
N GLN A 39 -29.05 -7.09 -4.46
CA GLN A 39 -28.21 -6.91 -5.65
C GLN A 39 -28.92 -6.10 -6.77
N GLY A 40 -30.15 -5.64 -6.56
CA GLY A 40 -30.91 -4.86 -7.57
C GLY A 40 -30.17 -3.61 -8.00
N ALA A 41 -30.39 -3.20 -9.24
CA ALA A 41 -29.75 -2.07 -9.90
C ALA A 41 -29.57 -0.88 -8.95
N THR A 42 -28.34 -0.57 -8.64
CA THR A 42 -28.02 0.49 -7.70
C THR A 42 -27.98 1.82 -8.43
N ASN A 43 -28.74 2.80 -7.95
CA ASN A 43 -28.78 4.13 -8.52
C ASN A 43 -27.36 4.72 -8.65
N PRO A 44 -26.86 4.97 -9.89
CA PRO A 44 -25.49 5.41 -10.12
C PRO A 44 -25.15 6.74 -9.45
N LEU A 45 -26.11 7.68 -9.41
CA LEU A 45 -25.91 8.98 -8.79
C LEU A 45 -25.85 8.87 -7.27
N ALA A 46 -26.68 8.01 -6.67
CA ALA A 46 -26.59 7.69 -5.25
C ALA A 46 -25.22 7.08 -4.89
N GLN A 47 -24.68 6.21 -5.74
CA GLN A 47 -23.33 5.66 -5.55
C GLN A 47 -22.25 6.72 -5.66
N ALA A 48 -22.36 7.65 -6.63
CA ALA A 48 -21.40 8.72 -6.83
C ALA A 48 -21.35 9.71 -5.67
N THR A 49 -22.49 9.94 -5.02
CA THR A 49 -22.63 10.89 -3.90
C THR A 49 -22.50 10.27 -2.52
N ARG A 50 -22.36 8.93 -2.45
CA ARG A 50 -22.34 8.16 -1.20
C ARG A 50 -21.15 8.51 -0.30
N GLY A 51 -20.03 8.94 -0.88
CA GLY A 51 -18.86 9.25 -0.10
C GLY A 51 -17.60 9.41 -0.94
N TYR A 52 -16.47 9.50 -0.26
CA TYR A 52 -15.16 9.69 -0.89
C TYR A 52 -14.06 9.00 -0.11
N GLY A 53 -12.98 8.66 -0.82
CA GLY A 53 -11.77 8.13 -0.24
C GLY A 53 -10.60 9.09 -0.42
N THR A 54 -9.75 9.20 0.58
CA THR A 54 -8.47 9.89 0.51
C THR A 54 -7.37 8.91 0.86
N SER A 55 -6.30 8.90 0.07
CA SER A 55 -5.12 8.08 0.32
C SER A 55 -3.88 8.96 0.37
N PHE A 56 -3.06 8.72 1.38
CA PHE A 56 -1.76 9.35 1.53
C PHE A 56 -0.72 8.26 1.71
N ALA A 57 0.31 8.27 0.88
CA ALA A 57 1.44 7.37 0.97
C ALA A 57 2.74 8.17 1.12
N SER A 58 3.62 7.70 1.99
CA SER A 58 4.95 8.29 2.20
C SER A 58 6.03 7.22 2.23
N THR A 59 7.19 7.57 1.70
CA THR A 59 8.40 6.74 1.81
C THR A 59 9.50 7.60 2.39
N VAL A 60 10.06 7.15 3.49
CA VAL A 60 11.24 7.76 4.12
C VAL A 60 12.42 6.82 3.93
N ILE A 61 13.52 7.33 3.41
CA ILE A 61 14.78 6.60 3.27
C ILE A 61 15.86 7.43 3.96
N ALA A 62 16.59 6.81 4.88
CA ALA A 62 17.72 7.41 5.55
C ALA A 62 18.93 6.48 5.39
N ASN A 63 20.05 7.03 4.95
CA ASN A 63 21.30 6.31 4.81
C ASN A 63 22.35 6.99 5.70
N LEU A 64 23.11 6.18 6.41
CA LEU A 64 24.26 6.59 7.18
C LEU A 64 25.46 5.81 6.68
N ASP A 65 26.44 6.53 6.13
CA ASP A 65 27.70 5.96 5.66
C ASP A 65 28.83 6.41 6.59
N PHE A 66 29.65 5.46 7.01
CA PHE A 66 30.81 5.68 7.84
C PHE A 66 32.03 5.06 7.16
N GLU A 67 33.10 5.83 7.01
CA GLU A 67 34.37 5.36 6.51
C GLU A 67 35.49 5.82 7.42
N GLN A 68 36.35 4.87 7.83
CA GLN A 68 37.50 5.13 8.66
C GLN A 68 38.75 4.45 8.08
N LYS A 69 39.80 5.23 7.84
CA LYS A 69 41.13 4.70 7.52
C LYS A 69 41.78 4.23 8.81
N LEU A 70 42.26 3.01 8.81
CA LEU A 70 42.90 2.35 9.95
C LEU A 70 44.41 2.16 9.73
N ASP A 71 45.06 3.12 9.06
CA ASP A 71 46.50 3.09 8.78
C ASP A 71 47.36 3.05 10.06
N VAL A 72 46.77 3.44 11.21
CA VAL A 72 47.40 3.33 12.52
C VAL A 72 47.64 1.87 12.92
N LEU A 73 46.72 0.98 12.56
CA LEU A 73 46.84 -0.47 12.83
C LEU A 73 47.70 -1.13 11.77
N THR A 74 47.36 -0.90 10.50
CA THR A 74 48.13 -1.40 9.36
C THR A 74 47.92 -0.53 8.14
N LYS A 75 48.99 -0.20 7.41
CA LYS A 75 48.88 0.65 6.22
C LYS A 75 48.01 -0.01 5.17
N GLY A 76 47.07 0.78 4.64
CA GLY A 76 46.14 0.35 3.60
C GLY A 76 44.87 -0.35 4.12
N LEU A 77 44.65 -0.37 5.44
CA LEU A 77 43.43 -0.90 6.04
C LEU A 77 42.35 0.19 6.10
N ARG A 78 41.14 -0.15 5.66
CA ARG A 78 39.94 0.73 5.70
C ARG A 78 38.75 -0.04 6.23
N PHE A 79 38.03 0.58 7.09
CA PHE A 79 36.71 0.11 7.55
C PHE A 79 35.60 1.00 6.96
N LYS A 80 34.57 0.36 6.42
CA LYS A 80 33.38 1.04 5.95
C LYS A 80 32.17 0.39 6.58
N ALA A 81 31.20 1.19 7.00
CA ALA A 81 29.91 0.73 7.46
C ALA A 81 28.82 1.57 6.83
N MET A 82 27.73 0.92 6.40
CA MET A 82 26.54 1.55 5.87
C MET A 82 25.32 1.02 6.59
N LEU A 83 24.48 1.93 7.06
CA LEU A 83 23.17 1.63 7.61
C LEU A 83 22.12 2.32 6.73
N SER A 84 21.20 1.57 6.18
CA SER A 84 20.06 2.08 5.39
C SER A 84 18.77 1.71 6.10
N PHE A 85 17.95 2.70 6.35
CA PHE A 85 16.60 2.56 6.87
C PHE A 85 15.60 3.06 5.83
N LYS A 86 14.65 2.21 5.47
CA LYS A 86 13.51 2.57 4.62
C LYS A 86 12.22 2.30 5.38
N ASN A 87 11.33 3.27 5.39
CA ASN A 87 9.96 3.10 5.88
C ASN A 87 8.98 3.58 4.82
N TRP A 88 8.06 2.71 4.43
CA TRP A 88 6.92 3.05 3.61
C TRP A 88 5.65 2.93 4.45
N SER A 89 4.77 3.91 4.32
CA SER A 89 3.48 3.90 4.99
C SER A 89 2.40 4.47 4.08
N GLN A 90 1.23 3.84 4.10
CA GLN A 90 0.05 4.33 3.40
C GLN A 90 -1.14 4.33 4.35
N THR A 91 -1.86 5.43 4.35
CA THR A 91 -3.14 5.55 5.07
C THR A 91 -4.23 5.89 4.06
N THR A 92 -5.22 5.01 3.95
CA THR A 92 -6.42 5.24 3.13
C THR A 92 -7.60 5.43 4.07
N THR A 93 -8.24 6.59 3.97
CA THR A 93 -9.44 6.94 4.74
C THR A 93 -10.64 6.99 3.80
N ASN A 94 -11.56 6.07 3.98
CA ASN A 94 -12.82 6.00 3.23
C ASN A 94 -13.93 6.58 4.11
N ARG A 95 -14.65 7.56 3.59
CA ARG A 95 -15.83 8.14 4.22
C ARG A 95 -17.04 7.82 3.37
N SER A 96 -18.02 7.15 3.92
CA SER A 96 -19.22 6.76 3.21
C SER A 96 -20.44 6.84 4.10
N GLN A 97 -21.58 7.11 3.49
CA GLN A 97 -22.90 7.11 4.13
C GLN A 97 -23.83 6.09 3.50
N GLY A 98 -24.79 5.60 4.26
CA GLY A 98 -25.92 4.85 3.73
C GLY A 98 -26.77 5.71 2.80
N VAL A 99 -27.44 5.10 1.86
CA VAL A 99 -28.40 5.76 0.97
C VAL A 99 -29.78 5.19 1.24
N ASN A 100 -30.78 6.05 1.41
CA ASN A 100 -32.17 5.63 1.55
C ASN A 100 -32.76 5.39 0.17
N ARG A 101 -33.18 4.17 -0.09
CA ARG A 101 -33.72 3.71 -1.37
C ARG A 101 -35.23 3.63 -1.29
N TYR A 102 -35.90 4.05 -2.36
CA TYR A 102 -37.33 4.07 -2.47
C TYR A 102 -37.78 3.50 -3.82
N SER A 103 -38.92 2.81 -3.82
CA SER A 103 -39.60 2.33 -5.02
C SER A 103 -40.95 2.96 -5.20
N LEU A 104 -41.41 3.07 -6.44
CA LEU A 104 -42.75 3.49 -6.76
C LEU A 104 -43.69 2.29 -6.56
N GLU A 105 -44.70 2.43 -5.69
CA GLU A 105 -45.78 1.44 -5.51
C GLU A 105 -46.97 1.72 -6.38
N GLY A 106 -47.21 2.98 -6.72
CA GLY A 106 -48.34 3.39 -7.53
C GLY A 106 -48.43 4.91 -7.68
N TYR A 107 -49.40 5.36 -8.39
CA TYR A 107 -49.69 6.78 -8.56
C TYR A 107 -51.18 7.04 -8.62
N THR A 108 -51.62 8.26 -8.28
CA THR A 108 -52.95 8.76 -8.44
C THR A 108 -52.91 9.96 -9.39
N VAL A 109 -53.83 10.00 -10.34
CA VAL A 109 -53.96 11.13 -11.27
C VAL A 109 -54.94 12.13 -10.69
N ASN A 110 -54.50 13.35 -10.48
CA ASN A 110 -55.34 14.45 -10.00
C ASN A 110 -56.17 15.06 -11.13
N PRO A 111 -57.29 15.72 -10.80
CA PRO A 111 -58.14 16.37 -11.83
C PRO A 111 -57.43 17.46 -12.63
N ASP A 112 -56.35 18.01 -12.15
CA ASP A 112 -55.50 19.02 -12.81
C ASP A 112 -54.45 18.41 -13.74
N GLY A 113 -54.43 17.06 -13.88
CA GLY A 113 -53.46 16.35 -14.70
C GLY A 113 -52.10 16.08 -14.01
N THR A 114 -51.93 16.43 -12.74
CA THR A 114 -50.75 16.11 -11.96
C THR A 114 -50.81 14.69 -11.40
N TYR A 115 -49.64 14.13 -11.00
CA TYR A 115 -49.51 12.78 -10.46
C TYR A 115 -49.06 12.85 -9.02
N ASP A 116 -49.80 12.22 -8.12
CA ASP A 116 -49.34 11.95 -6.74
C ASP A 116 -48.70 10.57 -6.69
N LEU A 117 -47.39 10.52 -6.40
CA LEU A 117 -46.62 9.31 -6.39
C LEU A 117 -46.70 8.65 -5.02
N LYS A 118 -47.11 7.40 -4.96
CA LYS A 118 -47.04 6.58 -3.76
C LYS A 118 -45.69 5.86 -3.73
N VAL A 119 -44.80 6.29 -2.83
CA VAL A 119 -43.43 5.85 -2.77
C VAL A 119 -43.20 5.12 -1.46
N ALA A 120 -42.62 3.92 -1.51
CA ALA A 120 -42.27 3.12 -0.35
C ALA A 120 -40.77 2.97 -0.18
N PRO A 121 -40.28 2.96 1.08
CA PRO A 121 -38.86 2.72 1.35
C PRO A 121 -38.48 1.25 1.11
N ILE A 122 -37.32 1.02 0.52
CA ILE A 122 -36.71 -0.31 0.43
C ILE A 122 -35.77 -0.47 1.64
N GLY A 123 -36.18 -1.29 2.59
CA GLY A 123 -35.52 -1.44 3.88
C GLY A 123 -35.92 -0.36 4.89
N THR A 124 -35.18 -0.21 5.94
CA THR A 124 -35.44 0.79 6.99
C THR A 124 -34.68 2.08 6.68
N PRO A 125 -35.38 3.18 6.36
CA PRO A 125 -34.73 4.46 6.15
C PRO A 125 -34.05 4.94 7.44
N GLY A 126 -32.88 5.52 7.29
CA GLY A 126 -32.13 6.08 8.39
C GLY A 126 -31.54 7.43 8.03
N LYS A 127 -31.19 8.21 9.03
CA LYS A 127 -30.48 9.47 8.81
C LYS A 127 -29.11 9.18 8.19
N PRO A 128 -28.82 9.68 6.98
CA PRO A 128 -27.52 9.45 6.35
C PRO A 128 -26.42 10.16 7.14
N VAL A 129 -25.54 9.37 7.76
CA VAL A 129 -24.38 9.87 8.50
C VAL A 129 -23.12 9.30 7.88
N LEU A 130 -22.12 10.14 7.65
CA LEU A 130 -20.82 9.69 7.17
C LEU A 130 -20.13 8.83 8.23
N SER A 131 -19.87 7.59 7.89
CA SER A 131 -18.98 6.69 8.62
C SER A 131 -17.56 6.81 8.05
N THR A 132 -16.57 6.55 8.87
CA THR A 132 -15.17 6.58 8.49
C THR A 132 -14.54 5.22 8.72
N ASN A 133 -13.95 4.67 7.68
CA ASN A 133 -13.08 3.49 7.75
C ASN A 133 -11.66 3.88 7.35
N ARG A 134 -10.68 3.48 8.15
CA ARG A 134 -9.27 3.76 7.90
C ARG A 134 -8.52 2.44 7.72
N ILE A 135 -7.79 2.35 6.62
CA ILE A 135 -6.89 1.25 6.30
C ILE A 135 -5.47 1.81 6.38
N MET A 136 -4.62 1.15 7.16
CA MET A 136 -3.22 1.50 7.31
C MET A 136 -2.38 0.32 6.84
N GLU A 137 -1.45 0.60 5.95
CA GLU A 137 -0.48 -0.36 5.43
C GLU A 137 0.91 0.24 5.56
N GLY A 138 1.92 -0.61 5.70
CA GLY A 138 3.30 -0.15 5.78
C GLY A 138 4.29 -1.30 5.81
N ASP A 139 5.50 -0.97 5.45
CA ASP A 139 6.67 -1.83 5.62
C ASP A 139 7.86 -1.00 6.10
N HIS A 140 8.79 -1.65 6.76
CA HIS A 140 10.09 -1.07 7.04
C HIS A 140 11.19 -2.07 6.74
N ARG A 141 12.31 -1.55 6.26
CA ARG A 141 13.49 -2.32 5.92
C ARG A 141 14.71 -1.68 6.57
N ILE A 142 15.47 -2.50 7.25
CA ILE A 142 16.79 -2.15 7.80
C ILE A 142 17.83 -2.95 7.05
N TYR A 143 18.78 -2.25 6.45
CA TYR A 143 19.92 -2.86 5.79
C TYR A 143 21.19 -2.34 6.43
N PHE A 144 22.02 -3.26 6.88
CA PHE A 144 23.32 -2.96 7.47
C PHE A 144 24.40 -3.70 6.70
N GLN A 145 25.50 -3.02 6.41
CA GLN A 145 26.62 -3.58 5.68
C GLN A 145 27.93 -3.04 6.23
N THR A 146 28.91 -3.91 6.38
CA THR A 146 30.27 -3.52 6.75
C THR A 146 31.29 -4.15 5.83
N PHE A 147 32.31 -3.38 5.55
CA PHE A 147 33.48 -3.81 4.80
C PHE A 147 34.73 -3.57 5.63
N LEU A 148 35.66 -4.52 5.60
CA LEU A 148 37.02 -4.35 6.02
C LEU A 148 37.89 -4.62 4.79
N ASP A 149 38.47 -3.56 4.25
CA ASP A 149 39.34 -3.61 3.08
C ASP A 149 40.79 -3.40 3.47
N TRP A 150 41.66 -4.26 3.04
CA TRP A 150 43.08 -4.09 3.15
C TRP A 150 43.74 -4.21 1.79
N ASN A 151 44.61 -3.24 1.45
CA ASN A 151 45.34 -3.24 0.19
C ASN A 151 46.77 -2.72 0.45
N ARG A 152 47.76 -3.49 0.03
CA ARG A 152 49.16 -3.12 0.24
C ARG A 152 50.07 -3.68 -0.85
N THR A 153 51.02 -2.84 -1.27
CA THR A 153 52.05 -3.21 -2.23
C THR A 153 53.43 -3.22 -1.52
N PHE A 154 54.17 -4.28 -1.77
CA PHE A 154 55.52 -4.51 -1.22
C PHE A 154 56.49 -4.82 -2.39
N GLY A 155 57.12 -3.81 -2.94
CA GLY A 155 57.96 -3.97 -4.11
C GLY A 155 57.19 -4.51 -5.31
N LYS A 156 57.42 -5.75 -5.73
CA LYS A 156 56.73 -6.42 -6.84
C LYS A 156 55.48 -7.21 -6.41
N HIS A 157 55.17 -7.23 -5.12
CA HIS A 157 54.05 -7.98 -4.57
C HIS A 157 52.90 -7.01 -4.22
N SER A 158 51.71 -7.22 -4.77
CA SER A 158 50.49 -6.53 -4.36
C SER A 158 49.56 -7.55 -3.75
N ALA A 159 49.08 -7.28 -2.56
CA ALA A 159 48.10 -8.12 -1.87
C ALA A 159 46.89 -7.29 -1.47
N SER A 160 45.69 -7.83 -1.64
CA SER A 160 44.47 -7.25 -1.10
C SER A 160 43.58 -8.29 -0.43
N ALA A 161 42.88 -7.86 0.59
CA ALA A 161 41.90 -8.66 1.31
C ALA A 161 40.65 -7.83 1.56
N MET A 162 39.48 -8.42 1.39
CA MET A 162 38.21 -7.82 1.71
C MET A 162 37.38 -8.80 2.52
N LEU A 163 36.79 -8.32 3.59
CA LEU A 163 35.74 -9.00 4.34
C LEU A 163 34.47 -8.14 4.28
N LEU A 164 33.35 -8.78 3.95
CA LEU A 164 32.06 -8.19 3.90
C LEU A 164 31.13 -8.91 4.85
N PHE A 165 30.39 -8.15 5.63
CA PHE A 165 29.21 -8.61 6.35
C PHE A 165 28.02 -7.76 5.96
N ASN A 166 26.87 -8.39 5.69
CA ASN A 166 25.61 -7.70 5.49
C ASN A 166 24.44 -8.36 6.22
N MET A 167 23.48 -7.56 6.60
CA MET A 167 22.22 -7.97 7.21
C MET A 167 21.08 -7.16 6.60
N ASP A 168 19.99 -7.84 6.27
CA ASP A 168 18.79 -7.25 5.69
C ASP A 168 17.56 -7.78 6.45
N GLU A 169 16.77 -6.87 6.99
CA GLU A 169 15.53 -7.19 7.66
C GLU A 169 14.39 -6.40 7.03
N LEU A 170 13.34 -7.11 6.59
CA LEU A 170 12.12 -6.54 6.05
C LEU A 170 10.94 -6.98 6.89
N SER A 171 10.23 -6.03 7.47
CA SER A 171 9.03 -6.25 8.28
C SER A 171 7.82 -5.55 7.66
N PHE A 172 6.67 -6.23 7.69
CA PHE A 172 5.39 -5.72 7.21
C PHE A 172 4.48 -5.38 8.37
N ASN A 173 3.80 -4.23 8.31
CA ASN A 173 2.82 -3.81 9.30
C ASN A 173 1.39 -4.21 8.90
N SER A 174 1.23 -5.11 7.93
CA SER A 174 -0.08 -5.62 7.53
C SER A 174 -0.56 -6.66 8.53
N GLY A 175 -1.65 -6.35 9.24
CA GLY A 175 -2.34 -7.32 10.09
C GLY A 175 -2.99 -8.40 9.21
N GLY A 176 -2.44 -9.60 9.23
CA GLY A 176 -2.93 -10.75 8.49
C GLY A 176 -2.65 -12.01 9.28
N ASP A 177 -2.16 -13.00 8.61
CA ASP A 177 -1.69 -14.25 9.17
C ASP A 177 -0.37 -14.06 9.94
N LEU A 178 -0.14 -14.88 10.96
CA LEU A 178 1.07 -14.88 11.78
C LEU A 178 2.34 -14.98 10.93
N ILE A 179 2.34 -15.84 9.92
CA ILE A 179 3.49 -16.05 9.03
C ILE A 179 3.81 -14.77 8.22
N SER A 180 2.79 -14.05 7.78
CA SER A 180 2.95 -12.80 7.03
C SER A 180 3.47 -11.64 7.88
N SER A 181 3.30 -11.72 9.21
CA SER A 181 3.75 -10.70 10.16
C SER A 181 5.19 -10.89 10.62
N LEU A 182 5.79 -12.05 10.35
CA LEU A 182 7.18 -12.31 10.74
C LEU A 182 8.15 -11.53 9.85
N PRO A 183 9.19 -10.92 10.44
CA PRO A 183 10.21 -10.24 9.66
C PRO A 183 11.01 -11.23 8.82
N ARG A 184 11.30 -10.87 7.59
CA ARG A 184 12.18 -11.63 6.70
C ARG A 184 13.60 -11.16 6.90
N ARG A 185 14.48 -12.06 7.30
CA ARG A 185 15.88 -11.76 7.60
C ARG A 185 16.81 -12.46 6.64
N LYS A 186 17.86 -11.75 6.23
CA LYS A 186 18.95 -12.29 5.42
C LYS A 186 20.26 -11.83 6.02
N VAL A 187 21.22 -12.73 6.07
CA VAL A 187 22.58 -12.45 6.54
C VAL A 187 23.57 -13.00 5.51
N GLY A 188 24.56 -12.20 5.17
CA GLY A 188 25.59 -12.57 4.22
C GLY A 188 27.00 -12.26 4.74
N TYR A 189 27.90 -13.15 4.42
CA TYR A 189 29.36 -12.98 4.63
C TYR A 189 30.04 -13.22 3.30
N ALA A 190 31.02 -12.37 2.96
CA ALA A 190 31.87 -12.61 1.82
C ALA A 190 33.31 -12.26 2.14
N ALA A 191 34.24 -13.02 1.59
CA ALA A 191 35.64 -12.78 1.67
C ALA A 191 36.26 -12.83 0.28
N ARG A 192 37.18 -11.92 0.01
CA ARG A 192 38.01 -11.89 -1.19
C ARG A 192 39.46 -11.71 -0.80
N LEU A 193 40.32 -12.51 -1.37
CA LEU A 193 41.75 -12.40 -1.29
C LEU A 193 42.31 -12.31 -2.69
N SER A 194 43.15 -11.33 -2.98
CA SER A 194 43.86 -11.26 -4.23
C SER A 194 45.33 -10.97 -4.03
N TYR A 195 46.12 -11.57 -4.87
CA TYR A 195 47.57 -11.44 -4.88
C TYR A 195 48.06 -11.27 -6.32
N ASP A 196 48.96 -10.33 -6.50
CA ASP A 196 49.58 -10.01 -7.80
C ASP A 196 51.12 -9.93 -7.59
N TYR A 197 51.84 -10.61 -8.45
CA TYR A 197 53.28 -10.56 -8.53
C TYR A 197 53.77 -9.96 -9.84
N ASP A 198 54.37 -8.77 -9.79
CA ASP A 198 55.00 -8.04 -10.92
C ASP A 198 54.03 -7.89 -12.14
N HIS A 199 52.70 -7.85 -11.89
CA HIS A 199 51.64 -7.87 -12.90
C HIS A 199 51.69 -9.04 -13.89
N ARG A 200 52.38 -10.12 -13.52
CA ARG A 200 52.53 -11.33 -14.34
C ARG A 200 51.74 -12.52 -13.81
N TYR A 201 51.64 -12.62 -12.51
CA TYR A 201 50.92 -13.72 -11.85
C TYR A 201 49.86 -13.14 -10.94
N LEU A 202 48.61 -13.43 -11.26
CA LEU A 202 47.44 -12.98 -10.52
C LEU A 202 46.73 -14.21 -9.93
N LEU A 203 46.43 -14.15 -8.66
CA LEU A 203 45.68 -15.16 -7.92
C LEU A 203 44.52 -14.46 -7.22
N GLU A 204 43.31 -14.99 -7.35
CA GLU A 204 42.13 -14.48 -6.64
C GLU A 204 41.38 -15.65 -6.03
N PHE A 205 40.96 -15.47 -4.79
CA PHE A 205 40.09 -16.38 -4.06
C PHE A 205 38.90 -15.63 -3.52
N ASN A 206 37.69 -16.14 -3.82
CA ASN A 206 36.42 -15.60 -3.35
C ASN A 206 35.66 -16.68 -2.58
N ALA A 207 35.10 -16.30 -1.44
CA ALA A 207 34.21 -17.14 -0.64
C ALA A 207 33.00 -16.32 -0.21
N GLY A 208 31.82 -16.95 -0.20
CA GLY A 208 30.59 -16.30 0.26
C GLY A 208 29.66 -17.29 0.95
N TYR A 209 28.96 -16.82 1.96
CA TYR A 209 27.92 -17.53 2.68
C TYR A 209 26.70 -16.64 2.85
N ASN A 210 25.50 -17.15 2.50
CA ASN A 210 24.24 -16.46 2.71
C ASN A 210 23.29 -17.34 3.50
N GLY A 211 22.69 -16.77 4.54
CA GLY A 211 21.60 -17.35 5.31
C GLY A 211 20.34 -16.53 5.16
N SER A 212 19.18 -17.18 5.16
CA SER A 212 17.86 -16.53 5.19
C SER A 212 16.94 -17.27 6.13
N GLU A 213 16.11 -16.51 6.82
CA GLU A 213 15.07 -16.97 7.73
C GLU A 213 13.69 -16.48 7.23
#